data_70784d0b89ce2dc802a9c797660cf328
#
_entry.id   70784d0b89ce2dc802a9c797660cf328
#
_cell.length_a   1.000
_cell.length_b   1.000
_cell.length_c   1.000
_cell.angle_alpha   90.00
_cell.angle_beta   90.00
_cell.angle_gamma   90.00
#
_symmetry.space_group_name_H-M   'P 1'
#
loop_
_entity.id
_entity.type
_entity.pdbx_description
1 polymer ?
#
loop_
_entity_poly.entity_id
_entity_poly.type
_entity_poly.pdbx_seq_one_letter_code
_entity_poly.pdbx_strand_id
1 'polypeptide(L)'
;MNATVKGAGFFSRQPLSAYGKLTLASLIVSGILCTAFSLLIKNSSVTVLGILLLAGASLVAAGLRWAPLLGSILGAVYLYIFLTVTSYPVYHLQHPKDFLAAEGATISYISFVIIVLILGCFISALIAGIVATVQNYRQGESRSSRFFAPLLAGLAGILIGFLLLGALVQPSATTAAPAAAAASANGVPTVHMGPTSFDQSSVTIAKGSKLLLVDDGSFLHILSNGSWQNGQPEPQQEAGAPSVNHVQVNGKSVEIGPFNAAGTYHIYCSVHQGMNLTVIVQ
;
A
#
# COMPACT_ATOMS: atom_id res chain seq x y z
N MET A 1 -34.50 11.85 48.12
CA MET A 1 -33.87 12.85 47.26
C MET A 1 -33.40 12.13 45.98
N ASN A 2 -34.22 12.15 44.93
CA ASN A 2 -33.88 11.51 43.64
C ASN A 2 -33.01 12.51 42.88
N ALA A 3 -31.71 12.29 42.85
CA ALA A 3 -30.82 12.97 41.92
C ALA A 3 -31.14 12.50 40.49
N THR A 4 -31.85 13.31 39.74
CA THR A 4 -32.03 13.13 38.30
C THR A 4 -30.67 13.13 37.66
N VAL A 5 -30.18 11.95 37.25
CA VAL A 5 -28.98 11.81 36.45
C VAL A 5 -29.28 12.47 35.09
N LYS A 6 -28.85 13.73 34.93
CA LYS A 6 -28.86 14.39 33.61
C LYS A 6 -28.06 13.52 32.64
N GLY A 7 -28.76 12.89 31.72
CA GLY A 7 -28.12 12.14 30.64
C GLY A 7 -27.12 13.04 29.91
N ALA A 8 -25.88 12.70 29.94
CA ALA A 8 -24.83 13.45 29.24
C ALA A 8 -25.17 13.51 27.74
N GLY A 9 -25.35 14.72 27.22
CA GLY A 9 -25.71 14.93 25.80
C GLY A 9 -24.67 14.40 24.81
N PHE A 10 -25.06 14.27 23.58
CA PHE A 10 -24.20 13.78 22.47
C PHE A 10 -22.85 14.52 22.36
N PHE A 11 -22.85 15.83 22.61
CA PHE A 11 -21.62 16.67 22.58
C PHE A 11 -20.91 16.77 23.93
N SER A 12 -21.26 15.94 24.93
CA SER A 12 -20.56 15.99 26.21
C SER A 12 -19.09 15.54 26.02
N ARG A 13 -18.19 16.34 26.63
CA ARG A 13 -16.75 16.01 26.63
C ARG A 13 -16.44 15.13 27.85
N GLN A 14 -15.51 14.20 27.62
CA GLN A 14 -14.98 13.30 28.63
C GLN A 14 -13.47 13.19 28.55
N PRO A 15 -12.77 12.95 29.65
CA PRO A 15 -11.35 12.64 29.59
C PRO A 15 -11.14 11.32 28.82
N LEU A 16 -10.14 11.29 27.97
CA LEU A 16 -9.84 10.12 27.15
C LEU A 16 -9.46 8.93 28.05
N SER A 17 -10.13 7.81 27.84
CA SER A 17 -9.72 6.52 28.40
C SER A 17 -8.38 6.06 27.78
N ALA A 18 -7.76 5.03 28.35
CA ALA A 18 -6.54 4.45 27.79
C ALA A 18 -6.74 4.04 26.31
N TYR A 19 -7.87 3.43 25.98
CA TYR A 19 -8.22 3.08 24.59
C TYR A 19 -8.49 4.30 23.71
N GLY A 20 -9.11 5.36 24.27
CA GLY A 20 -9.27 6.63 23.55
C GLY A 20 -7.92 7.28 23.22
N LYS A 21 -6.96 7.23 24.13
CA LYS A 21 -5.58 7.68 23.87
C LYS A 21 -4.87 6.83 22.83
N LEU A 22 -5.08 5.50 22.84
CA LEU A 22 -4.53 4.61 21.83
C LEU A 22 -5.14 4.89 20.46
N THR A 23 -6.45 5.10 20.37
CA THR A 23 -7.12 5.51 19.11
C THR A 23 -6.53 6.82 18.60
N LEU A 24 -6.39 7.82 19.47
CA LEU A 24 -5.80 9.11 19.12
C LEU A 24 -4.36 8.95 18.57
N ALA A 25 -3.51 8.23 19.31
CA ALA A 25 -2.13 7.98 18.90
C ALA A 25 -2.05 7.26 17.56
N SER A 26 -2.89 6.23 17.36
CA SER A 26 -2.94 5.47 16.10
C SER A 26 -3.31 6.34 14.91
N LEU A 27 -4.31 7.23 15.05
CA LEU A 27 -4.70 8.16 13.99
C LEU A 27 -3.63 9.21 13.70
N ILE A 28 -2.94 9.72 14.73
CA ILE A 28 -1.84 10.68 14.54
C ILE A 28 -0.68 10.01 13.81
N VAL A 29 -0.23 8.86 14.29
CA VAL A 29 0.92 8.15 13.73
C VAL A 29 0.63 7.74 12.28
N SER A 30 -0.52 7.12 12.00
CA SER A 30 -0.88 6.74 10.63
C SER A 30 -1.05 7.95 9.72
N GLY A 31 -1.64 9.05 10.21
CA GLY A 31 -1.81 10.28 9.44
C GLY A 31 -0.46 10.92 9.06
N ILE A 32 0.49 10.97 9.99
CA ILE A 32 1.85 11.45 9.73
C ILE A 32 2.57 10.53 8.75
N LEU A 33 2.53 9.21 8.98
CA LEU A 33 3.19 8.23 8.12
C LEU A 33 2.62 8.24 6.70
N CYS A 34 1.30 8.29 6.52
CA CYS A 34 0.67 8.41 5.21
C CYS A 34 1.09 9.71 4.51
N THR A 35 1.09 10.85 5.22
CA THR A 35 1.50 12.12 4.63
C THR A 35 2.99 12.12 4.26
N ALA A 36 3.87 11.62 5.10
CA ALA A 36 5.29 11.50 4.82
C ALA A 36 5.56 10.55 3.65
N PHE A 37 4.91 9.38 3.64
CA PHE A 37 5.02 8.41 2.56
C PHE A 37 4.52 8.96 1.22
N SER A 38 3.43 9.74 1.23
CA SER A 38 2.90 10.38 0.03
C SER A 38 3.88 11.36 -0.62
N LEU A 39 4.71 12.02 0.18
CA LEU A 39 5.76 12.93 -0.33
C LEU A 39 6.86 12.14 -1.03
N LEU A 40 7.19 10.95 -0.53
CA LEU A 40 8.18 10.05 -1.16
C LEU A 40 7.69 9.53 -2.51
N ILE A 41 6.42 9.09 -2.57
CA ILE A 41 5.83 8.51 -3.79
C ILE A 41 5.14 9.56 -4.68
N LYS A 42 5.17 10.84 -4.30
CA LYS A 42 4.53 11.97 -5.01
C LYS A 42 3.04 11.74 -5.34
N ASN A 43 2.31 11.07 -4.46
CA ASN A 43 0.90 10.73 -4.63
C ASN A 43 0.00 11.61 -3.76
N SER A 44 -0.66 12.60 -4.37
CA SER A 44 -1.53 13.56 -3.68
C SER A 44 -2.75 12.90 -3.00
N SER A 45 -3.26 11.80 -3.54
CA SER A 45 -4.39 11.08 -2.93
C SER A 45 -4.04 10.54 -1.55
N VAL A 46 -2.84 10.00 -1.38
CA VAL A 46 -2.34 9.52 -0.08
C VAL A 46 -2.15 10.68 0.91
N THR A 47 -1.75 11.86 0.43
CA THR A 47 -1.68 13.07 1.26
C THR A 47 -3.05 13.44 1.82
N VAL A 48 -4.08 13.49 0.97
CA VAL A 48 -5.46 13.78 1.41
C VAL A 48 -5.93 12.77 2.46
N LEU A 49 -5.65 11.50 2.24
CA LEU A 49 -5.97 10.44 3.20
C LEU A 49 -5.26 10.68 4.56
N GLY A 50 -3.98 11.04 4.56
CA GLY A 50 -3.24 11.38 5.76
C GLY A 50 -3.84 12.57 6.52
N ILE A 51 -4.24 13.63 5.81
CA ILE A 51 -4.91 14.81 6.40
C ILE A 51 -6.25 14.43 7.04
N LEU A 52 -7.06 13.58 6.41
CA LEU A 52 -8.32 13.10 6.98
C LEU A 52 -8.13 12.32 8.28
N LEU A 53 -7.07 11.50 8.38
CA LEU A 53 -6.72 10.82 9.63
C LEU A 53 -6.36 11.82 10.75
N LEU A 54 -5.58 12.84 10.44
CA LEU A 54 -5.22 13.90 11.40
C LEU A 54 -6.43 14.74 11.81
N ALA A 55 -7.37 15.02 10.91
CA ALA A 55 -8.63 15.66 11.21
C ALA A 55 -9.49 14.78 12.16
N GLY A 56 -9.58 13.48 11.90
CA GLY A 56 -10.21 12.51 12.78
C GLY A 56 -9.57 12.48 14.17
N ALA A 57 -8.23 12.51 14.23
CA ALA A 57 -7.48 12.58 15.47
C ALA A 57 -7.82 13.83 16.30
N SER A 58 -7.97 14.99 15.66
CA SER A 58 -8.34 16.23 16.34
C SER A 58 -9.73 16.16 17.01
N LEU A 59 -10.69 15.48 16.37
CA LEU A 59 -12.01 15.24 16.94
C LEU A 59 -11.96 14.28 18.13
N VAL A 60 -11.14 13.24 18.07
CA VAL A 60 -10.90 12.35 19.22
C VAL A 60 -10.24 13.11 20.36
N ALA A 61 -9.23 13.95 20.07
CA ALA A 61 -8.56 14.79 21.07
C ALA A 61 -9.50 15.78 21.76
N ALA A 62 -10.55 16.26 21.06
CA ALA A 62 -11.57 17.11 21.64
C ALA A 62 -12.38 16.43 22.78
N GLY A 63 -12.22 15.13 22.98
CA GLY A 63 -12.82 14.37 24.06
C GLY A 63 -14.33 14.15 23.92
N LEU A 64 -14.89 14.25 22.71
CA LEU A 64 -16.30 13.97 22.46
C LEU A 64 -16.59 12.48 22.66
N ARG A 65 -17.73 12.16 23.31
CA ARG A 65 -18.06 10.76 23.68
C ARG A 65 -18.10 9.80 22.48
N TRP A 66 -18.56 10.28 21.33
CA TRP A 66 -18.68 9.50 20.09
C TRP A 66 -17.42 9.48 19.22
N ALA A 67 -16.51 10.44 19.44
CA ALA A 67 -15.36 10.61 18.55
C ALA A 67 -14.45 9.36 18.42
N PRO A 68 -14.24 8.52 19.44
CA PRO A 68 -13.52 7.26 19.26
C PRO A 68 -14.17 6.32 18.24
N LEU A 69 -15.51 6.34 18.09
CA LEU A 69 -16.21 5.58 17.06
C LEU A 69 -15.81 6.03 15.65
N LEU A 70 -15.67 7.35 15.45
CA LEU A 70 -15.13 7.87 14.19
C LEU A 70 -13.72 7.33 13.92
N GLY A 71 -12.88 7.24 14.95
CA GLY A 71 -11.56 6.62 14.84
C GLY A 71 -11.64 5.15 14.37
N SER A 72 -12.62 4.39 14.88
CA SER A 72 -12.85 3.01 14.42
C SER A 72 -13.32 2.93 12.98
N ILE A 73 -14.24 3.83 12.59
CA ILE A 73 -14.73 3.89 11.21
C ILE A 73 -13.58 4.21 10.25
N LEU A 74 -12.78 5.22 10.58
CA LEU A 74 -11.59 5.56 9.81
C LEU A 74 -10.62 4.36 9.73
N GLY A 75 -10.31 3.74 10.88
CA GLY A 75 -9.46 2.55 10.91
C GLY A 75 -9.96 1.42 9.99
N ALA A 76 -11.27 1.13 10.02
CA ALA A 76 -11.88 0.11 9.19
C ALA A 76 -11.84 0.46 7.69
N VAL A 77 -12.23 1.69 7.33
CA VAL A 77 -12.25 2.16 5.94
C VAL A 77 -10.85 2.16 5.35
N TYR A 78 -9.87 2.66 6.11
CA TYR A 78 -8.49 2.71 5.63
C TYR A 78 -7.85 1.32 5.57
N LEU A 79 -8.18 0.44 6.50
CA LEU A 79 -7.76 -0.96 6.44
C LEU A 79 -8.33 -1.64 5.18
N TYR A 80 -9.61 -1.41 4.88
CA TYR A 80 -10.24 -1.91 3.66
C TYR A 80 -9.55 -1.38 2.39
N ILE A 81 -9.37 -0.05 2.28
CA ILE A 81 -8.66 0.57 1.15
C ILE A 81 -7.25 0.00 1.01
N PHE A 82 -6.55 -0.13 2.12
CA PHE A 82 -5.17 -0.62 2.16
C PHE A 82 -5.07 -2.07 1.66
N LEU A 83 -6.02 -2.93 2.00
CA LEU A 83 -5.98 -4.35 1.65
C LEU A 83 -6.57 -4.64 0.26
N THR A 84 -7.49 -3.82 -0.24
CA THR A 84 -8.26 -4.15 -1.45
C THR A 84 -8.05 -3.20 -2.62
N VAL A 85 -7.83 -1.91 -2.34
CA VAL A 85 -7.72 -0.88 -3.38
C VAL A 85 -6.27 -0.61 -3.75
N THR A 86 -5.35 -0.70 -2.78
CA THR A 86 -3.93 -0.45 -3.00
C THR A 86 -3.16 -1.77 -3.12
N SER A 87 -2.82 -2.17 -4.34
CA SER A 87 -2.06 -3.41 -4.58
C SER A 87 -0.62 -3.34 -4.05
N TYR A 88 0.03 -2.17 -4.13
CA TYR A 88 1.43 -1.97 -3.72
C TYR A 88 1.74 -2.44 -2.30
N PRO A 89 1.03 -2.01 -1.23
CA PRO A 89 1.38 -2.43 0.12
C PRO A 89 1.20 -3.93 0.35
N VAL A 90 0.14 -4.52 -0.21
CA VAL A 90 -0.13 -5.95 -0.07
C VAL A 90 0.92 -6.76 -0.81
N TYR A 91 1.26 -6.36 -2.03
CA TYR A 91 2.31 -7.01 -2.81
C TYR A 91 3.67 -6.90 -2.10
N HIS A 92 4.01 -5.73 -1.57
CA HIS A 92 5.25 -5.51 -0.82
C HIS A 92 5.35 -6.40 0.42
N LEU A 93 4.24 -6.61 1.14
CA LEU A 93 4.21 -7.51 2.30
C LEU A 93 4.37 -8.99 1.91
N GLN A 94 3.85 -9.38 0.75
CA GLN A 94 3.91 -10.76 0.26
C GLN A 94 5.24 -11.09 -0.43
N HIS A 95 5.86 -10.11 -1.09
CA HIS A 95 7.07 -10.28 -1.92
C HIS A 95 8.18 -9.28 -1.53
N PRO A 96 8.61 -9.24 -0.25
CA PRO A 96 9.58 -8.23 0.20
C PRO A 96 10.94 -8.31 -0.53
N LYS A 97 11.28 -9.48 -1.07
CA LYS A 97 12.54 -9.70 -1.81
C LYS A 97 12.59 -8.93 -3.14
N ASP A 98 11.45 -8.78 -3.81
CA ASP A 98 11.38 -8.16 -5.12
C ASP A 98 11.71 -6.67 -5.03
N PHE A 99 11.36 -6.03 -3.92
CA PHE A 99 11.66 -4.62 -3.68
C PHE A 99 13.10 -4.35 -3.24
N LEU A 100 13.77 -5.34 -2.62
CA LEU A 100 15.16 -5.21 -2.21
C LEU A 100 16.10 -4.98 -3.40
N ALA A 101 15.81 -5.62 -4.53
CA ALA A 101 16.61 -5.50 -5.74
C ALA A 101 16.37 -4.17 -6.49
N ALA A 102 15.13 -3.65 -6.46
CA ALA A 102 14.74 -2.46 -7.21
C ALA A 102 15.09 -1.15 -6.51
N GLU A 103 14.76 -1.05 -5.23
CA GLU A 103 14.87 0.20 -4.47
C GLU A 103 16.16 0.28 -3.65
N GLY A 104 16.90 -0.81 -3.60
CA GLY A 104 18.02 -0.99 -2.66
C GLY A 104 17.53 -1.40 -1.27
N ALA A 105 18.37 -2.16 -0.56
CA ALA A 105 18.00 -2.79 0.70
C ALA A 105 17.46 -1.82 1.76
N THR A 106 18.04 -0.61 1.84
CA THR A 106 17.66 0.38 2.86
C THR A 106 16.27 0.96 2.61
N ILE A 107 15.97 1.37 1.37
CA ILE A 107 14.69 2.02 1.03
C ILE A 107 13.56 1.00 1.12
N SER A 108 13.76 -0.20 0.57
CA SER A 108 12.77 -1.27 0.63
C SER A 108 12.44 -1.66 2.08
N TYR A 109 13.45 -1.76 2.94
CA TYR A 109 13.23 -2.06 4.35
C TYR A 109 12.47 -0.94 5.07
N ILE A 110 12.81 0.33 4.81
CA ILE A 110 12.09 1.48 5.37
C ILE A 110 10.63 1.47 4.91
N SER A 111 10.36 1.25 3.62
CA SER A 111 9.01 1.16 3.08
C SER A 111 8.22 0.02 3.74
N PHE A 112 8.82 -1.15 3.88
CA PHE A 112 8.22 -2.30 4.57
C PHE A 112 7.84 -1.97 6.02
N VAL A 113 8.75 -1.35 6.77
CA VAL A 113 8.50 -0.93 8.16
C VAL A 113 7.35 0.06 8.25
N ILE A 114 7.33 1.07 7.36
CA ILE A 114 6.25 2.08 7.32
C ILE A 114 4.90 1.40 7.03
N ILE A 115 4.84 0.50 6.06
CA ILE A 115 3.62 -0.24 5.70
C ILE A 115 3.09 -1.05 6.89
N VAL A 116 3.96 -1.79 7.58
CA VAL A 116 3.58 -2.58 8.76
C VAL A 116 3.09 -1.70 9.90
N LEU A 117 3.74 -0.56 10.14
CA LEU A 117 3.33 0.41 11.16
C LEU A 117 1.96 1.02 10.85
N ILE A 118 1.71 1.41 9.61
CA ILE A 118 0.42 1.96 9.17
C ILE A 118 -0.69 0.92 9.37
N LEU A 119 -0.46 -0.33 8.95
CA LEU A 119 -1.40 -1.43 9.13
C LEU A 119 -1.73 -1.66 10.61
N GLY A 120 -0.70 -1.70 11.46
CA GLY A 120 -0.86 -1.83 12.91
C GLY A 120 -1.66 -0.67 13.51
N CYS A 121 -1.46 0.56 13.03
CA CYS A 121 -2.24 1.72 13.45
C CYS A 121 -3.72 1.62 13.05
N PHE A 122 -4.04 1.16 11.83
CA PHE A 122 -5.44 1.00 11.41
C PHE A 122 -6.17 -0.05 12.24
N ILE A 123 -5.54 -1.21 12.49
CA ILE A 123 -6.10 -2.25 13.36
C ILE A 123 -6.29 -1.72 14.79
N SER A 124 -5.29 -0.99 15.30
CA SER A 124 -5.35 -0.40 16.65
C SER A 124 -6.47 0.64 16.77
N ALA A 125 -6.61 1.53 15.78
CA ALA A 125 -7.66 2.54 15.76
C ALA A 125 -9.05 1.89 15.71
N LEU A 126 -9.22 0.85 14.89
CA LEU A 126 -10.46 0.10 14.76
C LEU A 126 -10.87 -0.52 16.11
N ILE A 127 -10.00 -1.31 16.72
CA ILE A 127 -10.34 -2.06 17.94
C ILE A 127 -10.44 -1.11 19.14
N ALA A 128 -9.45 -0.25 19.35
CA ALA A 128 -9.41 0.64 20.50
C ALA A 128 -10.53 1.68 20.46
N GLY A 129 -10.91 2.17 19.28
CA GLY A 129 -12.00 3.13 19.14
C GLY A 129 -13.37 2.52 19.48
N ILE A 130 -13.65 1.26 19.11
CA ILE A 130 -14.86 0.53 19.52
C ILE A 130 -14.89 0.42 21.05
N VAL A 131 -13.80 -0.07 21.65
CA VAL A 131 -13.74 -0.27 23.11
C VAL A 131 -13.88 1.05 23.85
N ALA A 132 -13.19 2.12 23.41
CA ALA A 132 -13.30 3.46 24.00
C ALA A 132 -14.72 3.99 23.91
N THR A 133 -15.41 3.80 22.79
CA THR A 133 -16.80 4.22 22.61
C THR A 133 -17.71 3.48 23.57
N VAL A 134 -17.60 2.15 23.64
CA VAL A 134 -18.39 1.36 24.60
C VAL A 134 -18.15 1.84 26.04
N GLN A 135 -16.89 2.07 26.44
CA GLN A 135 -16.57 2.60 27.76
C GLN A 135 -17.17 3.99 28.03
N ASN A 136 -17.21 4.86 27.01
CA ASN A 136 -17.78 6.20 27.14
C ASN A 136 -19.31 6.19 27.35
N TYR A 137 -20.01 5.17 26.86
CA TYR A 137 -21.47 5.06 26.99
C TYR A 137 -21.93 4.16 28.14
N ARG A 138 -21.06 3.29 28.68
CA ARG A 138 -21.37 2.54 29.90
C ARG A 138 -21.25 3.44 31.13
N GLN A 139 -22.36 3.67 31.82
CA GLN A 139 -22.39 4.42 33.06
C GLN A 139 -22.10 3.49 34.25
N GLY A 140 -21.18 3.90 35.14
CA GLY A 140 -20.99 3.29 36.47
C GLY A 140 -20.05 2.09 36.57
N GLU A 141 -19.55 1.52 35.50
CA GLU A 141 -18.53 0.48 35.59
C GLU A 141 -17.10 1.07 35.62
N SER A 142 -16.24 0.47 36.45
CA SER A 142 -14.82 0.78 36.51
C SER A 142 -14.22 0.78 35.08
N ARG A 143 -13.62 1.90 34.69
CA ARG A 143 -12.83 2.04 33.45
C ARG A 143 -11.58 1.17 33.47
N SER A 144 -11.59 0.09 34.23
CA SER A 144 -10.48 -0.85 34.37
C SER A 144 -10.18 -1.49 33.04
N SER A 145 -8.99 -1.26 32.56
CA SER A 145 -8.48 -1.67 31.28
C SER A 145 -7.78 -3.03 31.37
N ARG A 146 -8.46 -4.06 31.91
CA ARG A 146 -7.87 -5.41 32.10
C ARG A 146 -7.28 -5.98 30.81
N PHE A 147 -7.87 -5.62 29.67
CA PHE A 147 -7.44 -6.09 28.36
C PHE A 147 -6.50 -5.12 27.63
N PHE A 148 -6.20 -3.95 28.22
CA PHE A 148 -5.36 -2.95 27.55
C PHE A 148 -3.92 -3.44 27.37
N ALA A 149 -3.32 -3.96 28.43
CA ALA A 149 -1.97 -4.48 28.38
C ALA A 149 -1.84 -5.69 27.44
N PRO A 150 -2.71 -6.73 27.48
CA PRO A 150 -2.62 -7.83 26.54
C PRO A 150 -2.92 -7.41 25.10
N LEU A 151 -3.82 -6.44 24.86
CA LEU A 151 -4.04 -5.89 23.52
C LEU A 151 -2.76 -5.21 22.99
N LEU A 152 -2.14 -4.38 23.80
CA LEU A 152 -0.89 -3.69 23.44
C LEU A 152 0.24 -4.68 23.19
N ALA A 153 0.37 -5.70 24.04
CA ALA A 153 1.35 -6.76 23.88
C ALA A 153 1.11 -7.56 22.59
N GLY A 154 -0.15 -7.89 22.27
CA GLY A 154 -0.51 -8.59 21.04
C GLY A 154 -0.17 -7.78 19.79
N LEU A 155 -0.51 -6.49 19.77
CA LEU A 155 -0.16 -5.58 18.67
C LEU A 155 1.35 -5.42 18.52
N ALA A 156 2.08 -5.25 19.63
CA ALA A 156 3.53 -5.18 19.61
C ALA A 156 4.16 -6.50 19.12
N GLY A 157 3.63 -7.65 19.55
CA GLY A 157 4.07 -8.97 19.09
C GLY A 157 3.88 -9.17 17.58
N ILE A 158 2.73 -8.77 17.04
CA ILE A 158 2.46 -8.82 15.60
C ILE A 158 3.46 -7.91 14.85
N LEU A 159 3.66 -6.69 15.32
CA LEU A 159 4.59 -5.72 14.74
C LEU A 159 6.03 -6.27 14.74
N ILE A 160 6.50 -6.76 15.88
CA ILE A 160 7.84 -7.35 16.03
C ILE A 160 7.98 -8.58 15.12
N GLY A 161 6.95 -9.45 15.06
CA GLY A 161 6.94 -10.62 14.20
C GLY A 161 7.11 -10.26 12.72
N PHE A 162 6.40 -9.25 12.22
CA PHE A 162 6.55 -8.77 10.85
C PHE A 162 7.92 -8.13 10.60
N LEU A 163 8.45 -7.35 11.55
CA LEU A 163 9.77 -6.75 11.43
C LEU A 163 10.89 -7.81 11.39
N LEU A 164 10.77 -8.87 12.20
CA LEU A 164 11.72 -9.99 12.19
C LEU A 164 11.62 -10.78 10.88
N LEU A 165 10.41 -11.03 10.35
CA LEU A 165 10.23 -11.66 9.05
C LEU A 165 10.90 -10.84 7.94
N GLY A 166 10.72 -9.51 7.94
CA GLY A 166 11.38 -8.62 6.98
C GLY A 166 12.92 -8.65 7.10
N ALA A 167 13.45 -8.72 8.32
CA ALA A 167 14.90 -8.77 8.56
C ALA A 167 15.53 -10.12 8.17
N LEU A 168 14.78 -11.23 8.24
CA LEU A 168 15.24 -12.58 7.86
C LEU A 168 15.22 -12.83 6.35
N VAL A 169 14.56 -11.95 5.59
CA VAL A 169 14.56 -12.01 4.13
C VAL A 169 15.89 -11.49 3.61
N GLN A 170 16.87 -12.38 3.46
CA GLN A 170 18.13 -12.04 2.80
C GLN A 170 17.90 -11.82 1.30
N PRO A 171 18.55 -10.83 0.68
CA PRO A 171 18.48 -10.64 -0.76
C PRO A 171 19.11 -11.87 -1.44
N SER A 172 18.30 -12.66 -2.13
CA SER A 172 18.85 -13.56 -3.13
C SER A 172 19.47 -12.67 -4.22
N ALA A 173 20.74 -12.83 -4.46
CA ALA A 173 21.40 -12.17 -5.57
C ALA A 173 20.77 -12.68 -6.88
N THR A 174 19.63 -12.12 -7.23
CA THR A 174 19.11 -12.22 -8.58
C THR A 174 19.97 -11.28 -9.39
N THR A 175 20.77 -11.84 -10.26
CA THR A 175 21.58 -11.10 -11.23
C THR A 175 20.65 -10.08 -11.88
N ALA A 176 20.80 -8.81 -11.52
CA ALA A 176 20.14 -7.73 -12.22
C ALA A 176 20.52 -7.89 -13.68
N ALA A 177 19.54 -8.09 -14.54
CA ALA A 177 19.78 -7.96 -15.97
C ALA A 177 20.49 -6.62 -16.18
N PRO A 178 21.59 -6.58 -16.94
CA PRO A 178 22.37 -5.35 -17.09
C PRO A 178 21.43 -4.25 -17.50
N ALA A 179 21.43 -3.15 -16.74
CA ALA A 179 20.70 -1.95 -17.11
C ALA A 179 21.17 -1.57 -18.51
N ALA A 180 20.34 -1.84 -19.50
CA ALA A 180 20.62 -1.41 -20.88
C ALA A 180 20.65 0.12 -20.83
N ALA A 181 21.82 0.66 -21.15
CA ALA A 181 22.02 2.08 -21.32
C ALA A 181 20.92 2.60 -22.25
N ALA A 182 20.36 3.76 -21.94
CA ALA A 182 19.40 4.46 -22.76
C ALA A 182 19.84 4.46 -24.22
N ALA A 183 19.31 3.53 -25.00
CA ALA A 183 19.54 3.52 -26.44
C ALA A 183 18.61 4.57 -27.03
N SER A 184 19.22 5.47 -27.76
CA SER A 184 18.57 6.58 -28.47
C SER A 184 17.31 6.11 -29.21
N ALA A 185 16.29 6.94 -29.15
CA ALA A 185 14.95 6.79 -29.74
C ALA A 185 14.93 6.81 -31.28
N ASN A 186 15.73 6.00 -31.96
CA ASN A 186 15.71 5.88 -33.40
C ASN A 186 15.03 4.58 -33.82
N GLY A 187 13.69 4.65 -33.97
CA GLY A 187 12.92 3.61 -34.63
C GLY A 187 12.46 2.43 -33.78
N VAL A 188 12.74 2.38 -32.49
CA VAL A 188 12.22 1.33 -31.61
C VAL A 188 10.83 1.72 -31.13
N PRO A 189 9.80 0.86 -31.32
CA PRO A 189 8.48 1.09 -30.77
C PRO A 189 8.57 1.35 -29.26
N THR A 190 7.94 2.44 -28.80
CA THR A 190 8.05 2.89 -27.41
C THR A 190 6.66 3.00 -26.79
N VAL A 191 6.53 2.54 -25.56
CA VAL A 191 5.33 2.69 -24.72
C VAL A 191 5.76 3.32 -23.41
N HIS A 192 5.05 4.37 -23.02
CA HIS A 192 5.30 5.06 -21.78
C HIS A 192 4.48 4.50 -20.61
N MET A 193 5.04 4.53 -19.43
CA MET A 193 4.41 4.07 -18.20
C MET A 193 4.21 5.25 -17.25
N GLY A 194 2.95 5.52 -16.93
CA GLY A 194 2.57 6.45 -15.87
C GLY A 194 2.51 5.76 -14.51
N PRO A 195 2.00 6.44 -13.48
CA PRO A 195 2.01 5.93 -12.10
C PRO A 195 1.34 4.56 -11.92
N THR A 196 0.29 4.25 -12.68
CA THR A 196 -0.52 3.02 -12.51
C THR A 196 -1.02 2.44 -13.83
N SER A 197 -0.57 2.96 -14.97
CA SER A 197 -1.04 2.53 -16.29
C SER A 197 0.03 2.71 -17.36
N PHE A 198 -0.04 1.93 -18.42
CA PHE A 198 0.61 2.28 -19.67
C PHE A 198 -0.15 3.45 -20.33
N ASP A 199 0.55 4.31 -21.09
CA ASP A 199 -0.04 5.42 -21.84
C ASP A 199 -0.97 4.92 -22.97
N GLN A 200 -0.76 3.69 -23.42
CA GLN A 200 -1.58 2.99 -24.40
C GLN A 200 -1.81 1.54 -23.98
N SER A 201 -3.00 1.02 -24.22
CA SER A 201 -3.38 -0.35 -23.86
C SER A 201 -2.88 -1.39 -24.88
N SER A 202 -2.47 -0.96 -26.06
CA SER A 202 -1.96 -1.84 -27.12
C SER A 202 -0.92 -1.15 -27.99
N VAL A 203 0.03 -1.92 -28.49
CA VAL A 203 1.06 -1.47 -29.44
C VAL A 203 1.25 -2.51 -30.53
N THR A 204 1.37 -2.04 -31.80
CA THR A 204 1.70 -2.92 -32.93
C THR A 204 3.16 -2.72 -33.31
N ILE A 205 3.90 -3.84 -33.43
CA ILE A 205 5.32 -3.84 -33.77
C ILE A 205 5.63 -4.86 -34.86
N ALA A 206 6.70 -4.64 -35.61
CA ALA A 206 7.15 -5.60 -36.59
C ALA A 206 7.81 -6.83 -35.96
N LYS A 207 7.66 -7.98 -36.59
CA LYS A 207 8.35 -9.21 -36.21
C LYS A 207 9.87 -8.98 -36.16
N GLY A 208 10.51 -9.48 -35.11
CA GLY A 208 11.94 -9.29 -34.82
C GLY A 208 12.26 -8.00 -34.10
N SER A 209 11.28 -7.09 -33.89
CA SER A 209 11.49 -5.85 -33.16
C SER A 209 11.58 -6.08 -31.65
N LYS A 210 12.24 -5.15 -30.99
CA LYS A 210 12.15 -4.96 -29.55
C LYS A 210 11.14 -3.86 -29.23
N LEU A 211 10.62 -3.85 -28.02
CA LEU A 211 9.74 -2.84 -27.46
C LEU A 211 10.46 -2.11 -26.32
N LEU A 212 10.51 -0.78 -26.37
CA LEU A 212 11.05 0.05 -25.31
C LEU A 212 9.90 0.47 -24.39
N LEU A 213 9.99 0.13 -23.11
CA LEU A 213 9.08 0.61 -22.06
C LEU A 213 9.80 1.68 -21.25
N VAL A 214 9.20 2.87 -21.16
CA VAL A 214 9.78 4.05 -20.51
C VAL A 214 8.91 4.43 -19.31
N ASP A 215 9.50 4.43 -18.12
CA ASP A 215 8.84 4.98 -16.94
C ASP A 215 9.09 6.49 -16.86
N ASP A 216 8.03 7.27 -17.09
CA ASP A 216 8.07 8.75 -17.11
C ASP A 216 8.17 9.36 -15.70
N GLY A 217 8.02 8.53 -14.69
CA GLY A 217 8.12 8.94 -13.28
C GLY A 217 9.23 8.21 -12.56
N SER A 218 9.09 8.10 -11.26
CA SER A 218 9.93 7.25 -10.42
C SER A 218 9.01 6.27 -9.68
N PHE A 219 8.16 5.60 -10.46
CA PHE A 219 7.23 4.62 -9.93
C PHE A 219 7.79 3.21 -10.13
N LEU A 220 7.67 2.38 -9.12
CA LEU A 220 8.09 1.00 -9.25
C LEU A 220 7.08 0.23 -10.12
N HIS A 221 7.55 -0.30 -11.24
CA HIS A 221 6.83 -1.28 -12.06
C HIS A 221 7.53 -2.62 -11.99
N ILE A 222 6.76 -3.70 -11.89
CA ILE A 222 7.26 -5.08 -11.96
C ILE A 222 6.48 -5.76 -13.09
N LEU A 223 7.15 -5.93 -14.22
CA LEU A 223 6.54 -6.40 -15.44
C LEU A 223 6.68 -7.91 -15.59
N SER A 224 5.61 -8.56 -16.03
CA SER A 224 5.58 -10.00 -16.30
C SER A 224 4.70 -10.30 -17.51
N ASN A 225 4.92 -11.46 -18.15
CA ASN A 225 4.00 -11.99 -19.15
C ASN A 225 2.66 -12.35 -18.50
N GLY A 226 1.56 -12.05 -19.20
CA GLY A 226 0.19 -12.31 -18.76
C GLY A 226 -0.65 -11.04 -18.65
N SER A 227 -1.72 -11.09 -17.91
CA SER A 227 -2.68 -9.99 -17.80
C SER A 227 -3.39 -9.97 -16.45
N TRP A 228 -3.93 -8.82 -16.08
CA TRP A 228 -4.93 -8.71 -15.03
C TRP A 228 -6.31 -9.09 -15.59
N GLN A 229 -6.99 -10.07 -14.98
CA GLN A 229 -8.35 -10.47 -15.31
C GLN A 229 -9.20 -10.51 -14.05
N ASN A 230 -10.37 -9.89 -14.10
CA ASN A 230 -11.29 -9.84 -12.94
C ASN A 230 -10.64 -9.36 -11.62
N GLY A 231 -9.66 -8.47 -11.72
CA GLY A 231 -8.95 -7.93 -10.55
C GLY A 231 -7.89 -8.87 -9.96
N GLN A 232 -7.58 -9.98 -10.64
CA GLN A 232 -6.52 -10.92 -10.25
C GLN A 232 -5.43 -10.97 -11.33
N PRO A 233 -4.14 -11.08 -10.96
CA PRO A 233 -3.07 -11.27 -11.93
C PRO A 233 -3.10 -12.73 -12.43
N GLU A 234 -3.07 -12.88 -13.75
CA GLU A 234 -2.95 -14.19 -14.42
C GLU A 234 -1.62 -14.23 -15.18
N PRO A 235 -0.55 -14.73 -14.54
CA PRO A 235 0.74 -14.92 -15.21
C PRO A 235 0.61 -15.98 -16.27
N GLN A 236 0.88 -15.61 -17.53
CA GLN A 236 0.84 -16.53 -18.66
C GLN A 236 1.80 -16.06 -19.73
N GLN A 237 2.75 -16.89 -20.11
CA GLN A 237 3.61 -16.63 -21.24
C GLN A 237 3.04 -17.32 -22.48
N GLU A 238 2.62 -16.55 -23.47
CA GLU A 238 2.14 -17.07 -24.74
C GLU A 238 3.28 -17.70 -25.54
N ALA A 239 2.97 -18.69 -26.36
CA ALA A 239 3.94 -19.36 -27.21
C ALA A 239 4.60 -18.37 -28.19
N GLY A 240 5.92 -18.27 -28.15
CA GLY A 240 6.70 -17.32 -28.97
C GLY A 240 6.88 -15.94 -28.35
N ALA A 241 6.27 -15.66 -27.18
CA ALA A 241 6.54 -14.45 -26.42
C ALA A 241 7.96 -14.43 -25.86
N PRO A 242 8.67 -13.29 -25.89
CA PRO A 242 9.88 -13.15 -25.12
C PRO A 242 9.58 -13.29 -23.63
N SER A 243 10.50 -13.87 -22.86
CA SER A 243 10.31 -14.03 -21.41
C SER A 243 10.41 -12.68 -20.72
N VAL A 244 9.31 -12.28 -20.08
CA VAL A 244 9.22 -11.13 -19.19
C VAL A 244 8.80 -11.66 -17.84
N ASN A 245 9.73 -11.79 -16.91
CA ASN A 245 9.47 -12.37 -15.60
C ASN A 245 10.02 -11.46 -14.51
N HIS A 246 9.13 -10.77 -13.80
CA HIS A 246 9.45 -9.85 -12.73
C HIS A 246 10.49 -8.78 -13.09
N VAL A 247 10.41 -8.23 -14.33
CA VAL A 247 11.31 -7.18 -14.79
C VAL A 247 10.94 -5.87 -14.08
N GLN A 248 11.88 -5.36 -13.30
CA GLN A 248 11.68 -4.17 -12.49
C GLN A 248 12.11 -2.92 -13.25
N VAL A 249 11.25 -1.89 -13.22
CA VAL A 249 11.52 -0.58 -13.83
C VAL A 249 11.15 0.49 -12.79
N ASN A 250 12.06 1.44 -12.58
CA ASN A 250 11.85 2.56 -11.65
C ASN A 250 12.61 3.79 -12.16
N GLY A 251 11.90 4.75 -12.75
CA GLY A 251 12.47 5.98 -13.32
C GLY A 251 13.46 5.74 -14.46
N LYS A 252 13.34 4.60 -15.16
CA LYS A 252 14.24 4.17 -16.24
C LYS A 252 13.45 3.61 -17.40
N SER A 253 14.15 3.22 -18.47
CA SER A 253 13.59 2.45 -19.56
C SER A 253 14.11 1.02 -19.55
N VAL A 254 13.32 0.10 -20.11
CA VAL A 254 13.69 -1.29 -20.33
C VAL A 254 13.29 -1.73 -21.73
N GLU A 255 14.17 -2.45 -22.42
CA GLU A 255 13.86 -3.10 -23.69
C GLU A 255 13.37 -4.53 -23.44
N ILE A 256 12.26 -4.89 -24.06
CA ILE A 256 11.70 -6.24 -24.08
C ILE A 256 11.74 -6.78 -25.49
N GLY A 257 12.09 -8.04 -25.66
CA GLY A 257 12.18 -8.70 -26.95
C GLY A 257 13.55 -9.34 -27.20
N PRO A 258 13.84 -9.72 -28.44
CA PRO A 258 13.03 -9.50 -29.66
C PRO A 258 11.77 -10.37 -29.72
N PHE A 259 10.72 -9.85 -30.37
CA PHE A 259 9.47 -10.56 -30.62
C PHE A 259 9.59 -11.31 -31.98
N ASN A 260 10.09 -12.54 -31.95
CA ASN A 260 10.47 -13.31 -33.12
C ASN A 260 9.31 -14.04 -33.81
N ALA A 261 8.13 -14.07 -33.25
CA ALA A 261 6.96 -14.69 -33.84
C ALA A 261 5.80 -13.67 -33.95
N ALA A 262 5.06 -13.73 -35.07
CA ALA A 262 3.83 -12.96 -35.20
C ALA A 262 2.78 -13.51 -34.23
N GLY A 263 1.99 -12.63 -33.62
CA GLY A 263 0.99 -13.01 -32.62
C GLY A 263 0.58 -11.86 -31.73
N THR A 264 -0.26 -12.16 -30.77
CA THR A 264 -0.70 -11.23 -29.71
C THR A 264 -0.12 -11.70 -28.40
N TYR A 265 0.58 -10.81 -27.72
CA TYR A 265 1.25 -11.07 -26.45
C TYR A 265 0.81 -10.10 -25.40
N HIS A 266 0.77 -10.54 -24.14
CA HIS A 266 0.33 -9.72 -23.02
C HIS A 266 1.46 -9.52 -22.01
N ILE A 267 1.57 -8.28 -21.56
CA ILE A 267 2.49 -7.86 -20.49
C ILE A 267 1.66 -7.09 -19.48
N TYR A 268 1.89 -7.35 -18.23
CA TYR A 268 1.21 -6.63 -17.15
C TYR A 268 2.21 -6.20 -16.07
N CYS A 269 1.84 -5.18 -15.30
CA CYS A 269 2.56 -4.81 -14.08
C CYS A 269 1.92 -5.50 -12.89
N SER A 270 2.66 -6.33 -12.15
CA SER A 270 2.12 -7.08 -11.01
C SER A 270 1.80 -6.22 -9.79
N VAL A 271 2.35 -5.01 -9.68
CA VAL A 271 2.12 -4.09 -8.55
C VAL A 271 1.00 -3.09 -8.78
N HIS A 272 0.54 -2.91 -10.03
CA HIS A 272 -0.53 -1.97 -10.36
C HIS A 272 -1.71 -2.72 -10.97
N GLN A 273 -2.77 -2.86 -10.19
CA GLN A 273 -3.97 -3.60 -10.61
C GLN A 273 -4.56 -3.04 -11.89
N GLY A 274 -4.79 -3.92 -12.87
CA GLY A 274 -5.37 -3.55 -14.16
C GLY A 274 -4.39 -2.92 -15.17
N MET A 275 -3.11 -2.77 -14.82
CA MET A 275 -2.09 -2.25 -15.73
C MET A 275 -1.67 -3.35 -16.72
N ASN A 276 -2.32 -3.37 -17.88
CA ASN A 276 -2.14 -4.34 -18.97
C ASN A 276 -1.66 -3.63 -20.24
N LEU A 277 -0.79 -4.32 -20.99
CA LEU A 277 -0.34 -3.95 -22.32
C LEU A 277 -0.48 -5.15 -23.26
N THR A 278 -1.14 -4.94 -24.41
CA THR A 278 -1.23 -5.91 -25.50
C THR A 278 -0.21 -5.57 -26.59
N VAL A 279 0.69 -6.48 -26.91
CA VAL A 279 1.70 -6.33 -27.96
C VAL A 279 1.26 -7.16 -29.17
N ILE A 280 0.96 -6.51 -30.28
CA ILE A 280 0.56 -7.13 -31.53
C ILE A 280 1.78 -7.15 -32.45
N VAL A 281 2.25 -8.34 -32.82
CA VAL A 281 3.42 -8.54 -33.68
C VAL A 281 2.97 -9.00 -35.07
N GLN A 282 3.36 -8.25 -36.09
CA GLN A 282 3.01 -8.47 -37.49
C GLN A 282 4.24 -8.66 -38.36
#